data_aa118713a0d7429f0c7ff12f353ca9a9
#
_entry.id   aa118713a0d7429f0c7ff12f353ca9a9
#
_cell.length_a   1.000
_cell.length_b   1.000
_cell.length_c   1.000
_cell.angle_alpha   90.00
_cell.angle_beta   90.00
_cell.angle_gamma   90.00
#
_symmetry.space_group_name_H-M   'P 1'
#
loop_
_entity.id
_entity.type
_entity.pdbx_description
1 polymer ?
#
loop_
_entity_poly.entity_id
_entity_poly.type
_entity_poly.pdbx_seq_one_letter_code
_entity_poly.pdbx_strand_id
1 'polypeptide(L)'
;MIRRRGRRSACAAVLLVVAGIACGRGGTAPLAELQRVQSGTVDVVLLSPSDALRHEKDTFFIELRSTSGGALIDGGTLRVNASMSMSGVPMFGAVDVERTDVAGRYEATADLGMAGRWRLTVEWDGAAEPGSASFSASVL
;
A
#
# COMPACT_ATOMS: atom_id res chain seq x y z
N MET A 1 -81.12 -19.20 12.35
CA MET A 1 -80.67 -19.03 13.75
C MET A 1 -79.20 -18.81 13.71
N ILE A 2 -78.78 -17.61 13.78
CA ILE A 2 -78.20 -16.87 14.91
C ILE A 2 -76.91 -17.49 15.48
N ARG A 3 -75.85 -16.77 15.31
CA ARG A 3 -74.85 -16.15 16.21
C ARG A 3 -73.46 -16.47 15.74
N ARG A 4 -72.68 -15.53 15.66
CA ARG A 4 -72.01 -14.39 16.30
C ARG A 4 -70.51 -14.57 16.20
N ARG A 5 -69.91 -13.57 15.65
CA ARG A 5 -68.84 -12.72 16.22
C ARG A 5 -67.59 -13.40 16.77
N GLY A 6 -66.51 -13.06 16.22
CA GLY A 6 -65.18 -13.15 16.83
C GLY A 6 -64.13 -12.31 16.07
N ARG A 7 -64.25 -10.99 16.19
CA ARG A 7 -63.09 -10.12 15.88
C ARG A 7 -62.04 -10.39 16.96
N ARG A 8 -60.86 -10.72 16.58
CA ARG A 8 -59.69 -10.46 17.43
C ARG A 8 -58.57 -9.96 16.57
N SER A 9 -58.33 -8.67 16.71
CA SER A 9 -57.13 -7.97 16.32
C SER A 9 -55.92 -8.64 16.99
N ALA A 10 -54.93 -8.98 16.20
CA ALA A 10 -53.62 -9.33 16.73
C ALA A 10 -52.65 -8.30 16.18
N CYS A 11 -52.14 -7.53 17.10
CA CYS A 11 -51.10 -6.54 16.91
C CYS A 11 -49.84 -7.17 16.29
N ALA A 12 -49.46 -6.67 15.15
CA ALA A 12 -48.16 -6.97 14.61
C ALA A 12 -47.13 -6.14 15.39
N ALA A 13 -46.36 -6.81 16.22
CA ALA A 13 -45.20 -6.24 16.86
C ALA A 13 -44.07 -6.17 15.78
N VAL A 14 -43.82 -4.99 15.32
CA VAL A 14 -42.65 -4.73 14.49
C VAL A 14 -41.43 -4.69 15.41
N LEU A 15 -40.66 -5.78 15.41
CA LEU A 15 -39.34 -5.82 16.01
C LEU A 15 -38.36 -5.10 15.08
N LEU A 16 -38.04 -3.87 15.41
CA LEU A 16 -36.94 -3.12 14.85
C LEU A 16 -35.63 -3.74 15.36
N VAL A 17 -35.02 -4.59 14.57
CA VAL A 17 -33.64 -5.01 14.79
C VAL A 17 -32.73 -3.88 14.34
N VAL A 18 -32.29 -3.08 15.30
CA VAL A 18 -31.20 -2.13 15.09
C VAL A 18 -29.91 -2.96 14.98
N ALA A 19 -29.50 -3.25 13.76
CA ALA A 19 -28.18 -3.79 13.47
C ALA A 19 -27.16 -2.73 13.81
N GLY A 20 -26.54 -2.86 14.98
CA GLY A 20 -25.38 -2.06 15.36
C GLY A 20 -24.25 -2.33 14.39
N ILE A 21 -23.95 -1.36 13.53
CA ILE A 21 -22.75 -1.37 12.70
C ILE A 21 -21.58 -1.13 13.63
N ALA A 22 -20.95 -2.20 14.08
CA ALA A 22 -19.65 -2.12 14.73
C ALA A 22 -18.62 -1.70 13.68
N CYS A 23 -18.38 -0.41 13.56
CA CYS A 23 -17.22 0.12 12.83
C CYS A 23 -15.95 -0.26 13.58
N GLY A 24 -15.42 -1.42 13.32
CA GLY A 24 -14.05 -1.76 13.66
C GLY A 24 -13.11 -0.93 12.80
N ARG A 25 -12.61 0.17 13.32
CA ARG A 25 -11.61 0.99 12.66
C ARG A 25 -10.22 0.63 13.15
N GLY A 26 -9.63 -0.37 12.53
CA GLY A 26 -8.22 -0.35 12.26
C GLY A 26 -8.01 0.11 10.81
N GLY A 27 -8.34 1.37 10.52
CA GLY A 27 -8.23 1.89 9.16
C GLY A 27 -6.77 2.24 8.88
N THR A 28 -6.01 1.32 8.28
CA THR A 28 -4.82 1.67 7.52
C THR A 28 -5.29 2.62 6.41
N ALA A 29 -4.72 3.82 6.35
CA ALA A 29 -5.03 4.76 5.28
C ALA A 29 -4.87 4.07 3.91
N PRO A 30 -5.75 4.33 2.94
CA PRO A 30 -5.62 3.73 1.62
C PRO A 30 -4.28 4.16 1.01
N LEU A 31 -3.56 3.19 0.44
CA LEU A 31 -2.29 3.45 -0.22
C LEU A 31 -2.54 4.03 -1.61
N ALA A 32 -1.96 5.17 -1.89
CA ALA A 32 -1.96 5.78 -3.22
C ALA A 32 -0.77 5.29 -4.04
N GLU A 33 -0.99 4.91 -5.28
CA GLU A 33 0.09 4.61 -6.22
C GLU A 33 0.76 5.92 -6.64
N LEU A 34 2.04 6.07 -6.31
CA LEU A 34 2.83 7.24 -6.70
C LEU A 34 3.49 7.03 -8.04
N GLN A 35 4.03 5.83 -8.28
CA GLN A 35 4.74 5.51 -9.51
C GLN A 35 4.80 4.00 -9.74
N ARG A 36 4.87 3.62 -11.02
CA ARG A 36 5.05 2.23 -11.46
C ARG A 36 6.16 2.17 -12.49
N VAL A 37 7.05 1.20 -12.34
CA VAL A 37 8.14 0.93 -13.30
C VAL A 37 8.17 -0.54 -13.61
N GLN A 38 8.21 -0.88 -14.89
CA GLN A 38 8.32 -2.26 -15.35
C GLN A 38 9.79 -2.66 -15.49
N SER A 39 10.12 -3.83 -14.99
CA SER A 39 11.42 -4.48 -15.17
C SER A 39 11.18 -5.95 -15.54
N GLY A 40 11.41 -6.29 -16.80
CA GLY A 40 11.12 -7.62 -17.33
C GLY A 40 9.63 -7.96 -17.19
N THR A 41 9.31 -9.03 -16.48
CA THR A 41 7.96 -9.51 -16.22
C THR A 41 7.37 -9.00 -14.90
N VAL A 42 8.07 -8.08 -14.24
CA VAL A 42 7.70 -7.52 -12.94
C VAL A 42 7.41 -6.04 -13.05
N ASP A 43 6.25 -5.63 -12.58
CA ASP A 43 5.93 -4.24 -12.28
C ASP A 43 6.32 -3.95 -10.83
N VAL A 44 7.17 -2.98 -10.64
CA VAL A 44 7.50 -2.45 -9.32
C VAL A 44 6.65 -1.21 -9.07
N VAL A 45 5.85 -1.24 -8.02
CA VAL A 45 4.88 -0.19 -7.71
C VAL A 45 5.26 0.49 -6.41
N LEU A 46 5.41 1.80 -6.46
CA LEU A 46 5.65 2.64 -5.29
C LEU A 46 4.33 3.18 -4.79
N LEU A 47 4.03 2.91 -3.52
CA LEU A 47 2.78 3.30 -2.86
C LEU A 47 3.07 4.12 -1.61
N SER A 48 2.21 5.09 -1.31
CA SER A 48 2.31 5.86 -0.07
C SER A 48 0.92 6.05 0.56
N PRO A 49 0.82 6.11 1.89
CA PRO A 49 -0.40 6.56 2.56
C PRO A 49 -0.69 8.05 2.35
N SER A 50 0.29 8.80 1.87
CA SER A 50 0.16 10.19 1.44
C SER A 50 0.43 10.29 -0.06
N ASP A 51 -0.04 11.36 -0.70
CA ASP A 51 0.09 11.55 -2.16
C ASP A 51 1.52 11.88 -2.62
N ALA A 52 2.48 11.88 -1.71
CA ALA A 52 3.88 12.20 -1.99
C ALA A 52 4.80 11.57 -0.95
N LEU A 53 6.07 11.43 -1.29
CA LEU A 53 7.13 11.16 -0.32
C LEU A 53 7.54 12.47 0.37
N ARG A 54 7.91 12.37 1.64
CA ARG A 54 8.35 13.50 2.44
C ARG A 54 9.81 13.37 2.81
N HIS A 55 10.49 14.50 2.96
CA HIS A 55 11.81 14.52 3.52
C HIS A 55 11.77 14.19 5.03
N GLU A 56 12.93 13.94 5.61
CA GLU A 56 13.07 13.34 6.93
C GLU A 56 12.56 11.89 6.94
N LYS A 57 12.04 11.41 8.05
CA LYS A 57 11.61 10.02 8.17
C LYS A 57 10.20 9.84 7.62
N ASP A 58 10.09 9.06 6.55
CA ASP A 58 8.80 8.74 5.91
C ASP A 58 8.68 7.25 5.65
N THR A 59 7.45 6.74 5.64
CA THR A 59 7.14 5.34 5.37
C THR A 59 6.32 5.22 4.09
N PHE A 60 6.76 4.35 3.21
CA PHE A 60 6.09 4.03 1.96
C PHE A 60 6.12 2.51 1.71
N PHE A 61 5.43 2.06 0.68
CA PHE A 61 5.33 0.64 0.37
C PHE A 61 5.79 0.38 -1.06
N ILE A 62 6.35 -0.80 -1.25
CA ILE A 62 6.75 -1.30 -2.56
C ILE A 62 6.03 -2.61 -2.79
N GLU A 63 5.40 -2.74 -3.94
CA GLU A 63 4.81 -4.00 -4.40
C GLU A 63 5.51 -4.48 -5.66
N LEU A 64 5.78 -5.77 -5.69
CA LEU A 64 6.17 -6.46 -6.91
C LEU A 64 4.95 -7.16 -7.48
N ARG A 65 4.62 -6.87 -8.73
CA ARG A 65 3.44 -7.42 -9.41
C ARG A 65 3.83 -8.06 -10.73
N SER A 66 3.12 -9.11 -11.09
CA SER A 66 3.25 -9.69 -12.44
C SER A 66 2.66 -8.74 -13.48
N THR A 67 3.39 -8.51 -14.57
CA THR A 67 2.89 -7.74 -15.72
C THR A 67 1.73 -8.43 -16.44
N SER A 68 1.63 -9.75 -16.33
CA SER A 68 0.62 -10.54 -17.03
C SER A 68 -0.73 -10.65 -16.32
N GLY A 69 -0.88 -10.11 -15.11
CA GLY A 69 -2.14 -10.24 -14.39
C GLY A 69 -2.24 -9.37 -13.14
N GLY A 70 -1.19 -8.62 -12.81
CA GLY A 70 -1.17 -7.72 -11.67
C GLY A 70 -1.10 -8.42 -10.31
N ALA A 71 -0.94 -9.74 -10.28
CA ALA A 71 -0.81 -10.50 -9.04
C ALA A 71 0.50 -10.13 -8.33
N LEU A 72 0.44 -10.08 -6.99
CA LEU A 72 1.64 -9.87 -6.17
C LEU A 72 2.61 -11.04 -6.32
N ILE A 73 3.90 -10.72 -6.41
CA ILE A 73 4.99 -11.68 -6.53
C ILE A 73 5.92 -11.51 -5.33
N ASP A 74 6.22 -12.60 -4.63
CA ASP A 74 7.24 -12.56 -3.58
C ASP A 74 8.64 -12.42 -4.21
N GLY A 75 9.25 -11.26 -4.00
CA GLY A 75 10.61 -10.96 -4.46
C GLY A 75 11.72 -11.41 -3.53
N GLY A 76 11.41 -12.13 -2.45
CA GLY A 76 12.40 -12.54 -1.46
C GLY A 76 12.94 -11.37 -0.65
N THR A 77 14.25 -11.19 -0.64
CA THR A 77 14.89 -10.03 -0.01
C THR A 77 14.83 -8.83 -0.96
N LEU A 78 14.30 -7.73 -0.46
CA LEU A 78 14.22 -6.48 -1.18
C LEU A 78 15.18 -5.46 -0.55
N ARG A 79 15.94 -4.77 -1.39
CA ARG A 79 16.81 -3.65 -0.99
C ARG A 79 16.43 -2.40 -1.74
N VAL A 80 16.50 -1.27 -1.07
CA VAL A 80 16.24 0.04 -1.67
C VAL A 80 17.40 0.97 -1.38
N ASN A 81 17.96 1.55 -2.44
CA ASN A 81 18.97 2.59 -2.34
C ASN A 81 18.36 3.91 -2.76
N ALA A 82 18.55 4.94 -1.96
CA ALA A 82 18.12 6.30 -2.26
C ALA A 82 19.32 7.20 -2.52
N SER A 83 19.28 7.93 -3.61
CA SER A 83 20.31 8.91 -3.95
C SER A 83 19.74 10.16 -4.61
N MET A 84 20.38 11.28 -4.34
CA MET A 84 20.10 12.55 -4.99
C MET A 84 21.41 13.18 -5.46
N SER A 85 21.41 13.76 -6.64
CA SER A 85 22.55 14.50 -7.16
C SER A 85 22.38 16.00 -6.91
N MET A 86 23.31 16.60 -6.20
CA MET A 86 23.34 18.02 -5.91
C MET A 86 24.69 18.60 -6.30
N SER A 87 24.70 19.51 -7.26
CA SER A 87 25.94 20.19 -7.72
C SER A 87 27.08 19.21 -8.06
N GLY A 88 26.75 18.03 -8.62
CA GLY A 88 27.71 17.00 -9.00
C GLY A 88 28.17 16.07 -7.85
N VAL A 89 27.69 16.28 -6.63
CA VAL A 89 27.99 15.42 -5.50
C VAL A 89 26.76 14.55 -5.18
N PRO A 90 26.89 13.22 -5.15
CA PRO A 90 25.77 12.37 -4.75
C PRO A 90 25.54 12.46 -3.23
N MET A 91 24.28 12.61 -2.85
CA MET A 91 23.80 12.39 -1.50
C MET A 91 23.06 11.06 -1.44
N PHE A 92 23.17 10.36 -0.32
CA PHE A 92 22.50 9.10 -0.08
C PHE A 92 21.51 9.24 1.09
N GLY A 93 20.35 8.63 0.95
CA GLY A 93 19.39 8.48 2.02
C GLY A 93 19.47 7.08 2.61
N ALA A 94 19.16 6.94 3.89
CA ALA A 94 18.99 5.64 4.52
C ALA A 94 17.59 5.11 4.20
N VAL A 95 17.50 3.84 3.83
CA VAL A 95 16.22 3.14 3.61
C VAL A 95 16.29 1.77 4.25
N ASP A 96 15.41 1.54 5.21
CA ASP A 96 15.19 0.23 5.82
C ASP A 96 13.95 -0.42 5.18
N VAL A 97 14.04 -1.69 4.84
CA VAL A 97 12.95 -2.42 4.18
C VAL A 97 12.58 -3.64 5.00
N GLU A 98 11.31 -3.78 5.28
CA GLU A 98 10.73 -4.91 6.00
C GLU A 98 9.67 -5.61 5.15
N ARG A 99 9.55 -6.93 5.33
CA ARG A 99 8.46 -7.70 4.73
C ARG A 99 7.18 -7.43 5.51
N THR A 100 6.07 -7.30 4.80
CA THR A 100 4.75 -7.27 5.42
C THR A 100 4.16 -8.67 5.53
N ASP A 101 3.01 -8.80 6.15
CA ASP A 101 2.20 -10.04 6.16
C ASP A 101 1.61 -10.40 4.79
N VAL A 102 1.69 -9.47 3.83
CA VAL A 102 1.26 -9.68 2.44
C VAL A 102 2.48 -9.99 1.58
N ALA A 103 2.59 -11.21 1.07
CA ALA A 103 3.68 -11.60 0.19
C ALA A 103 3.72 -10.72 -1.07
N GLY A 104 4.90 -10.19 -1.40
CA GLY A 104 5.09 -9.26 -2.51
C GLY A 104 4.84 -7.79 -2.18
N ARG A 105 4.46 -7.48 -0.94
CA ARG A 105 4.38 -6.11 -0.42
C ARG A 105 5.43 -5.90 0.67
N TYR A 106 6.15 -4.83 0.56
CA TYR A 106 7.23 -4.45 1.46
C TYR A 106 6.97 -3.06 2.03
N GLU A 107 7.28 -2.88 3.30
CA GLU A 107 7.27 -1.57 3.96
C GLU A 107 8.69 -1.02 3.95
N ALA A 108 8.85 0.20 3.48
CA ALA A 108 10.12 0.90 3.46
C ALA A 108 10.03 2.15 4.31
N THR A 109 10.98 2.31 5.22
CA THR A 109 11.16 3.54 5.99
C THR A 109 12.42 4.22 5.50
N ALA A 110 12.26 5.42 4.94
CA ALA A 110 13.36 6.22 4.43
C ALA A 110 13.63 7.42 5.31
N ASP A 111 14.90 7.77 5.43
CA ASP A 111 15.36 9.05 5.97
C ASP A 111 16.06 9.79 4.83
N LEU A 112 15.32 10.70 4.20
CA LEU A 112 15.76 11.50 3.06
C LEU A 112 16.01 12.93 3.56
N GLY A 113 17.24 13.27 3.80
CA GLY A 113 17.66 14.46 4.53
C GLY A 113 17.21 15.82 3.94
N MET A 114 16.59 15.84 2.76
CA MET A 114 16.05 17.07 2.17
C MET A 114 15.01 16.80 1.10
N ALA A 115 14.17 17.80 0.86
CA ALA A 115 13.24 17.83 -0.27
C ALA A 115 13.98 17.91 -1.59
N GLY A 116 13.39 17.37 -2.63
CA GLY A 116 13.96 17.41 -3.98
C GLY A 116 13.68 16.15 -4.78
N ARG A 117 14.43 15.97 -5.87
CA ARG A 117 14.27 14.81 -6.74
C ARG A 117 15.27 13.73 -6.35
N TRP A 118 14.74 12.63 -5.85
CA TRP A 118 15.52 11.45 -5.44
C TRP A 118 15.38 10.34 -6.47
N ARG A 119 16.44 9.57 -6.60
CA ARG A 119 16.40 8.28 -7.29
C ARG A 119 16.33 7.18 -6.26
N LEU A 120 15.27 6.38 -6.34
CA LEU A 120 15.10 5.16 -5.55
C LEU A 120 15.38 3.97 -6.45
N THR A 121 16.36 3.16 -6.12
CA THR A 121 16.66 1.92 -6.83
C THR A 121 16.25 0.75 -5.95
N VAL A 122 15.32 -0.04 -6.45
CA VAL A 122 14.79 -1.24 -5.80
C VAL A 122 15.45 -2.45 -6.43
N GLU A 123 16.00 -3.34 -5.61
CA GLU A 123 16.63 -4.59 -6.04
C GLU A 123 15.97 -5.76 -5.29
N TRP A 124 15.75 -6.88 -5.97
CA TRP A 124 15.18 -8.11 -5.39
C TRP A 124 15.93 -9.33 -5.88
N ASP A 125 15.98 -10.37 -5.04
CA ASP A 125 16.75 -11.59 -5.29
C ASP A 125 15.98 -12.89 -4.99
N GLY A 126 14.64 -12.83 -4.93
CA GLY A 126 13.81 -13.94 -4.49
C GLY A 126 13.27 -14.85 -5.59
N ALA A 127 12.06 -15.40 -5.34
CA ALA A 127 11.40 -16.40 -6.20
C ALA A 127 11.07 -15.89 -7.62
N ALA A 128 10.87 -14.60 -7.81
CA ALA A 128 10.96 -13.96 -9.12
C ALA A 128 12.44 -13.94 -9.56
N GLU A 129 12.68 -13.91 -10.87
CA GLU A 129 14.05 -13.68 -11.33
C GLU A 129 14.64 -12.44 -10.68
N PRO A 130 15.91 -12.49 -10.23
CA PRO A 130 16.56 -11.32 -9.65
C PRO A 130 16.47 -10.14 -10.60
N GLY A 131 16.18 -8.97 -10.06
CA GLY A 131 15.99 -7.79 -10.88
C GLY A 131 16.16 -6.49 -10.12
N SER A 132 16.08 -5.40 -10.85
CA SER A 132 16.09 -4.07 -10.29
C SER A 132 15.23 -3.11 -11.09
N ALA A 133 14.75 -2.06 -10.42
CA ALA A 133 14.03 -0.96 -11.04
C ALA A 133 14.38 0.34 -10.34
N SER A 134 14.38 1.44 -11.07
CA SER A 134 14.66 2.76 -10.51
C SER A 134 13.51 3.71 -10.72
N PHE A 135 13.17 4.44 -9.67
CA PHE A 135 12.18 5.51 -9.67
C PHE A 135 12.86 6.87 -9.56
N SER A 136 12.27 7.87 -10.20
CA SER A 136 12.61 9.27 -9.95
C SER A 136 11.47 9.89 -9.13
N ALA A 137 11.65 9.94 -7.82
CA ALA A 137 10.62 10.39 -6.90
C ALA A 137 10.83 11.86 -6.49
N SER A 138 9.74 12.62 -6.46
CA SER A 138 9.73 13.94 -5.84
C SER A 138 9.45 13.80 -4.36
N VAL A 139 10.31 14.36 -3.54
CA VAL A 139 10.25 14.38 -2.07
C VAL A 139 9.96 15.81 -1.64
N LEU A 140 8.90 15.98 -0.84
CA LEU A 140 8.40 17.27 -0.34
C LEU A 140 8.94 17.60 1.05
#